data_80ca1722253ce95d6546732df6d0db45
#
_entry.id   80ca1722253ce95d6546732df6d0db45
#
_cell.length_a   1.000
_cell.length_b   1.000
_cell.length_c   1.000
_cell.angle_alpha   90.00
_cell.angle_beta   90.00
_cell.angle_gamma   90.00
#
_symmetry.space_group_name_H-M   'P 1'
#
loop_
_entity.id
_entity.type
_entity.pdbx_description
1 polymer ?
#
loop_
_entity_poly.entity_id
_entity_poly.type
_entity_poly.pdbx_seq_one_letter_code
_entity_poly.pdbx_strand_id
1 'polypeptide(L)'
;FYTSPSRCAVADSCAVSLDRRMTAGETWDSCLEEIRNLPACKKYGDDVKVSMYMYDRPAWTGLKYETECYFPTWINKENAAHVQAVADAHKALFGEKRVGAPSAMEKRNRPLIDKWTFSTNGVSIQGRYGIPCVGFGPGAESQAHAPNEITWKQDLAVCAAVYAATPLFYKEENKTGDVCQFRAGKTNNNIK
;
A
#
# COMPACT_ATOMS: atom_id res chain seq x y z
N PHE A 1 -13.45 -20.78 2.46
CA PHE A 1 -13.88 -21.96 1.72
C PHE A 1 -15.35 -21.86 1.41
N TYR A 2 -15.69 -22.02 0.14
CA TYR A 2 -17.05 -22.12 -0.36
C TYR A 2 -17.22 -23.48 -0.99
N THR A 3 -18.25 -24.19 -0.59
CA THR A 3 -18.55 -25.54 -1.07
C THR A 3 -20.00 -25.61 -1.54
N SER A 4 -20.46 -26.77 -1.93
CA SER A 4 -21.86 -27.03 -2.28
C SER A 4 -22.85 -26.46 -1.25
N PRO A 5 -23.96 -25.85 -1.64
CA PRO A 5 -24.95 -25.23 -0.74
C PRO A 5 -25.67 -26.22 0.16
N SER A 6 -25.62 -27.52 -0.13
CA SER A 6 -26.28 -28.56 0.67
C SER A 6 -25.29 -29.28 1.58
N ARG A 7 -25.64 -29.37 2.86
CA ARG A 7 -24.85 -30.11 3.85
C ARG A 7 -24.92 -31.64 3.67
N CYS A 8 -25.88 -32.12 2.90
CA CYS A 8 -26.09 -33.53 2.67
C CYS A 8 -25.60 -34.02 1.31
N ALA A 9 -25.03 -33.13 0.49
CA ALA A 9 -24.50 -33.44 -0.82
C ALA A 9 -22.97 -33.50 -0.80
N VAL A 10 -22.41 -34.33 -1.66
CA VAL A 10 -20.96 -34.28 -1.95
C VAL A 10 -20.67 -32.93 -2.61
N ALA A 11 -19.63 -32.25 -2.15
CA ALA A 11 -19.23 -30.98 -2.74
C ALA A 11 -18.79 -31.22 -4.18
N ASP A 12 -19.33 -30.42 -5.09
CA ASP A 12 -19.00 -30.42 -6.52
C ASP A 12 -17.95 -29.37 -6.88
N SER A 13 -17.77 -28.40 -5.99
CA SER A 13 -16.80 -27.30 -6.15
C SER A 13 -16.27 -26.80 -4.82
N CYS A 14 -15.12 -26.14 -4.85
CA CYS A 14 -14.53 -25.48 -3.70
C CYS A 14 -13.81 -24.20 -4.16
N ALA A 15 -14.05 -23.09 -3.50
CA ALA A 15 -13.32 -21.86 -3.74
C ALA A 15 -12.52 -21.45 -2.51
N VAL A 16 -11.31 -20.94 -2.72
CA VAL A 16 -10.41 -20.44 -1.69
C VAL A 16 -9.98 -19.02 -2.05
N SER A 17 -10.17 -18.09 -1.13
CA SER A 17 -9.59 -16.76 -1.24
C SER A 17 -8.31 -16.70 -0.44
N LEU A 18 -7.25 -16.15 -1.06
CA LEU A 18 -5.94 -15.96 -0.46
C LEU A 18 -5.64 -14.46 -0.35
N ASP A 19 -5.22 -14.02 0.83
CA ASP A 19 -4.63 -12.70 1.03
C ASP A 19 -3.11 -12.85 1.00
N ARG A 20 -2.46 -12.31 -0.03
CA ARG A 20 -1.02 -12.34 -0.21
C ARG A 20 -0.42 -10.98 0.14
N ARG A 21 0.43 -10.93 1.17
CA ARG A 21 1.28 -9.78 1.45
C ARG A 21 2.50 -9.84 0.53
N MET A 22 2.54 -8.88 -0.39
CA MET A 22 3.59 -8.83 -1.42
C MET A 22 4.86 -8.18 -0.90
N THR A 23 5.99 -8.67 -1.36
CA THR A 23 7.32 -8.11 -1.12
C THR A 23 7.84 -7.37 -2.35
N ALA A 24 8.99 -6.70 -2.18
CA ALA A 24 9.62 -5.98 -3.27
C ALA A 24 9.94 -6.90 -4.47
N GLY A 25 9.54 -6.47 -5.67
CA GLY A 25 9.76 -7.22 -6.91
C GLY A 25 8.67 -8.24 -7.25
N GLU A 26 7.75 -8.54 -6.35
CA GLU A 26 6.58 -9.36 -6.67
C GLU A 26 5.55 -8.55 -7.44
N THR A 27 4.91 -9.22 -8.39
CA THR A 27 3.78 -8.70 -9.15
C THR A 27 2.57 -9.62 -8.97
N TRP A 28 1.39 -9.16 -9.33
CA TRP A 28 0.20 -10.03 -9.29
C TRP A 28 0.37 -11.27 -10.17
N ASP A 29 1.00 -11.13 -11.36
CA ASP A 29 1.27 -12.25 -12.25
C ASP A 29 2.19 -13.28 -11.59
N SER A 30 3.29 -12.84 -10.98
CA SER A 30 4.22 -13.74 -10.30
C SER A 30 3.54 -14.51 -9.16
N CYS A 31 2.65 -13.84 -8.40
CA CYS A 31 1.91 -14.46 -7.32
C CYS A 31 0.88 -15.48 -7.82
N LEU A 32 0.17 -15.19 -8.93
CA LEU A 32 -0.75 -16.14 -9.54
C LEU A 32 -0.01 -17.35 -10.15
N GLU A 33 1.13 -17.11 -10.79
CA GLU A 33 1.96 -18.18 -11.35
C GLU A 33 2.52 -19.11 -10.26
N GLU A 34 2.87 -18.58 -9.10
CA GLU A 34 3.27 -19.41 -7.96
C GLU A 34 2.18 -20.43 -7.60
N ILE A 35 0.92 -19.99 -7.54
CA ILE A 35 -0.22 -20.86 -7.25
C ILE A 35 -0.49 -21.85 -8.40
N ARG A 36 -0.46 -21.38 -9.65
CA ARG A 36 -0.65 -22.24 -10.84
C ARG A 36 0.41 -23.33 -10.93
N ASN A 37 1.61 -23.06 -10.43
CA ASN A 37 2.72 -24.00 -10.42
C ASN A 37 2.68 -25.03 -9.28
N LEU A 38 1.74 -24.95 -8.37
CA LEU A 38 1.57 -25.99 -7.34
C LEU A 38 1.28 -27.35 -7.97
N PRO A 39 1.83 -28.45 -7.39
CA PRO A 39 1.62 -29.80 -7.94
C PRO A 39 0.15 -30.18 -8.12
N ALA A 40 -0.72 -29.75 -7.21
CA ALA A 40 -2.16 -29.99 -7.31
C ALA A 40 -2.79 -29.24 -8.52
N CYS A 41 -2.43 -27.97 -8.71
CA CYS A 41 -2.95 -27.20 -9.85
C CYS A 41 -2.51 -27.82 -11.19
N LYS A 42 -1.25 -28.23 -11.29
CA LYS A 42 -0.72 -28.91 -12.50
C LYS A 42 -1.38 -30.26 -12.73
N LYS A 43 -1.67 -31.02 -11.66
CA LYS A 43 -2.30 -32.35 -11.76
C LYS A 43 -3.73 -32.27 -12.30
N TYR A 44 -4.50 -31.27 -11.85
CA TYR A 44 -5.91 -31.15 -12.17
C TYR A 44 -6.21 -30.16 -13.31
N GLY A 45 -5.18 -29.43 -13.77
CA GLY A 45 -5.25 -28.60 -14.98
C GLY A 45 -6.48 -27.68 -15.03
N ASP A 46 -7.32 -27.87 -16.04
CA ASP A 46 -8.49 -27.02 -16.31
C ASP A 46 -9.57 -27.03 -15.22
N ASP A 47 -9.56 -28.03 -14.35
CA ASP A 47 -10.48 -28.10 -13.19
C ASP A 47 -10.10 -27.09 -12.10
N VAL A 48 -8.90 -26.51 -12.14
CA VAL A 48 -8.40 -25.53 -11.18
C VAL A 48 -8.28 -24.15 -11.83
N LYS A 49 -9.14 -23.23 -11.41
CA LYS A 49 -9.08 -21.83 -11.87
C LYS A 49 -8.36 -20.96 -10.83
N VAL A 50 -7.29 -20.29 -11.24
CA VAL A 50 -6.52 -19.33 -10.42
C VAL A 50 -6.66 -17.96 -11.04
N SER A 51 -7.30 -17.03 -10.32
CA SER A 51 -7.60 -15.70 -10.83
C SER A 51 -7.42 -14.63 -9.75
N MET A 52 -7.26 -13.39 -10.19
CA MET A 52 -7.31 -12.22 -9.33
C MET A 52 -8.70 -12.04 -8.74
N TYR A 53 -8.75 -11.73 -7.47
CA TYR A 53 -10.02 -11.38 -6.82
C TYR A 53 -10.44 -9.97 -7.26
N MET A 54 -11.70 -9.87 -7.70
CA MET A 54 -12.32 -8.60 -8.10
C MET A 54 -13.22 -8.10 -6.98
N TYR A 55 -13.01 -6.84 -6.56
CA TYR A 55 -13.94 -6.18 -5.66
C TYR A 55 -15.10 -5.61 -6.47
N ASP A 56 -16.29 -6.11 -6.20
CA ASP A 56 -17.50 -5.79 -6.98
C ASP A 56 -18.67 -5.28 -6.13
N ARG A 57 -18.42 -4.96 -4.86
CA ARG A 57 -19.47 -4.49 -3.96
C ARG A 57 -19.88 -3.07 -4.30
N PRO A 58 -21.19 -2.77 -4.30
CA PRO A 58 -21.66 -1.42 -4.55
C PRO A 58 -21.23 -0.45 -3.42
N ALA A 59 -20.93 0.78 -3.79
CA ALA A 59 -20.77 1.88 -2.85
C ALA A 59 -22.13 2.22 -2.18
N TRP A 60 -22.11 3.07 -1.16
CA TRP A 60 -23.32 3.55 -0.50
C TRP A 60 -24.32 4.25 -1.44
N THR A 61 -23.85 4.79 -2.56
CA THR A 61 -24.67 5.38 -3.62
C THR A 61 -25.36 4.35 -4.53
N GLY A 62 -25.06 3.06 -4.36
CA GLY A 62 -25.50 1.99 -5.27
C GLY A 62 -24.59 1.80 -6.50
N LEU A 63 -23.61 2.68 -6.72
CA LEU A 63 -22.65 2.54 -7.81
C LEU A 63 -21.78 1.29 -7.60
N LYS A 64 -21.76 0.41 -8.58
CA LYS A 64 -20.86 -0.74 -8.64
C LYS A 64 -19.71 -0.41 -9.60
N TYR A 65 -18.50 -0.46 -9.08
CA TYR A 65 -17.28 -0.25 -9.85
C TYR A 65 -16.32 -1.42 -9.57
N GLU A 66 -16.22 -2.33 -10.52
CA GLU A 66 -15.37 -3.50 -10.39
C GLU A 66 -13.90 -3.07 -10.39
N THR A 67 -13.16 -3.48 -9.36
CA THR A 67 -11.75 -3.13 -9.18
C THR A 67 -10.96 -4.35 -8.78
N GLU A 68 -9.79 -4.50 -9.37
CA GLU A 68 -8.84 -5.53 -8.99
C GLU A 68 -8.37 -5.35 -7.55
N CYS A 69 -8.42 -6.41 -6.75
CA CYS A 69 -7.84 -6.42 -5.40
C CYS A 69 -6.32 -6.60 -5.46
N TYR A 70 -5.66 -5.72 -6.20
CA TYR A 70 -4.21 -5.68 -6.36
C TYR A 70 -3.64 -4.38 -5.81
N PHE A 71 -2.71 -4.49 -4.88
CA PHE A 71 -2.07 -3.38 -4.18
C PHE A 71 -0.55 -3.52 -4.31
N PRO A 72 0.06 -2.94 -5.35
CA PRO A 72 1.48 -3.11 -5.64
C PRO A 72 2.36 -2.54 -4.53
N THR A 73 3.44 -3.24 -4.25
CA THR A 73 4.48 -2.76 -3.35
C THR A 73 5.16 -1.51 -3.92
N TRP A 74 5.51 -0.57 -3.08
CA TRP A 74 6.25 0.62 -3.45
C TRP A 74 7.42 0.87 -2.49
N ILE A 75 8.54 1.33 -3.06
CA ILE A 75 9.79 1.55 -2.32
C ILE A 75 10.33 2.91 -2.71
N ASN A 76 10.74 3.66 -1.71
CA ASN A 76 11.50 4.89 -1.88
C ASN A 76 12.97 4.64 -1.65
N LYS A 77 13.82 5.36 -2.39
CA LYS A 77 15.21 5.52 -2.00
C LYS A 77 15.26 6.43 -0.77
N GLU A 78 16.10 6.10 0.20
CA GLU A 78 16.23 6.91 1.43
C GLU A 78 16.59 8.36 1.11
N ASN A 79 17.45 8.59 0.13
CA ASN A 79 17.88 9.93 -0.31
C ASN A 79 16.93 10.62 -1.30
N ALA A 80 15.73 10.07 -1.56
CA ALA A 80 14.77 10.72 -2.44
C ALA A 80 14.29 12.06 -1.85
N ALA A 81 14.15 13.08 -2.69
CA ALA A 81 13.84 14.45 -2.26
C ALA A 81 12.59 14.55 -1.38
N HIS A 82 11.52 13.84 -1.72
CA HIS A 82 10.28 13.82 -0.95
C HIS A 82 10.41 13.11 0.41
N VAL A 83 11.31 12.12 0.53
CA VAL A 83 11.60 11.42 1.78
C VAL A 83 12.45 12.33 2.67
N GLN A 84 13.51 12.92 2.12
CA GLN A 84 14.38 13.80 2.86
C GLN A 84 13.68 15.09 3.32
N ALA A 85 12.75 15.64 2.53
CA ALA A 85 12.00 16.83 2.91
C ALA A 85 11.24 16.64 4.24
N VAL A 86 10.61 15.48 4.44
CA VAL A 86 9.90 15.17 5.70
C VAL A 86 10.89 14.96 6.84
N ALA A 87 11.98 14.23 6.60
CA ALA A 87 13.02 13.98 7.61
C ALA A 87 13.72 15.28 8.04
N ASP A 88 14.07 16.14 7.09
CA ASP A 88 14.74 17.41 7.37
C ASP A 88 13.81 18.41 8.07
N ALA A 89 12.53 18.46 7.71
CA ALA A 89 11.53 19.23 8.43
C ALA A 89 11.42 18.77 9.89
N HIS A 90 11.38 17.47 10.13
CA HIS A 90 11.36 16.92 11.48
C HIS A 90 12.65 17.28 12.26
N LYS A 91 13.81 17.10 11.63
CA LYS A 91 15.12 17.43 12.26
C LYS A 91 15.24 18.90 12.64
N ALA A 92 14.78 19.79 11.77
CA ALA A 92 14.81 21.22 12.00
C ALA A 92 13.93 21.65 13.19
N LEU A 93 12.77 21.00 13.35
CA LEU A 93 11.82 21.33 14.42
C LEU A 93 12.13 20.63 15.75
N PHE A 94 12.56 19.37 15.70
CA PHE A 94 12.61 18.49 16.87
C PHE A 94 13.95 17.75 17.04
N GLY A 95 14.90 17.91 16.14
CA GLY A 95 16.20 17.23 16.16
C GLY A 95 16.16 15.82 15.58
N GLU A 96 17.25 15.09 15.77
CA GLU A 96 17.50 13.79 15.15
C GLU A 96 16.69 12.64 15.73
N LYS A 97 16.07 12.82 16.89
CA LYS A 97 15.33 11.76 17.57
C LYS A 97 13.83 11.90 17.35
N ARG A 98 13.16 10.79 17.21
CA ARG A 98 11.70 10.76 17.18
C ARG A 98 11.12 11.39 18.45
N VAL A 99 10.11 12.23 18.27
CA VAL A 99 9.39 12.91 19.36
C VAL A 99 7.91 12.58 19.27
N GLY A 100 7.17 12.84 20.35
CA GLY A 100 5.73 12.62 20.45
C GLY A 100 5.35 11.90 21.74
N ALA A 101 4.22 11.22 21.72
CA ALA A 101 3.67 10.48 22.83
C ALA A 101 4.51 9.24 23.22
N PRO A 102 4.15 8.53 24.30
CA PRO A 102 4.91 7.36 24.80
C PRO A 102 5.26 6.31 23.74
N SER A 103 4.41 6.09 22.76
CA SER A 103 4.67 5.20 21.63
C SER A 103 5.90 5.59 20.81
N ALA A 104 6.18 6.90 20.70
CA ALA A 104 7.39 7.38 20.03
C ALA A 104 8.65 7.13 20.87
N MET A 105 8.50 7.03 22.20
CA MET A 105 9.60 6.74 23.13
C MET A 105 10.17 5.33 22.91
N GLU A 106 9.32 4.37 22.64
CA GLU A 106 9.73 2.99 22.34
C GLU A 106 10.58 2.92 21.05
N LYS A 107 10.38 3.88 20.15
CA LYS A 107 11.05 3.94 18.85
C LYS A 107 12.17 5.00 18.80
N ARG A 108 12.57 5.60 19.91
CA ARG A 108 13.56 6.68 19.95
C ARG A 108 14.89 6.37 19.28
N ASN A 109 15.34 5.14 19.39
CA ASN A 109 16.60 4.68 18.83
C ASN A 109 16.49 4.19 17.38
N ARG A 110 15.29 4.19 16.81
CA ARG A 110 15.08 3.86 15.39
C ARG A 110 15.34 5.09 14.54
N PRO A 111 15.84 4.93 13.31
CA PRO A 111 16.04 6.03 12.39
C PRO A 111 14.71 6.75 12.11
N LEU A 112 14.77 8.02 11.73
CA LEU A 112 13.58 8.79 11.33
C LEU A 112 12.94 8.20 10.08
N ILE A 113 13.76 7.72 9.14
CA ILE A 113 13.32 7.04 7.92
C ILE A 113 13.31 5.54 8.17
N ASP A 114 12.17 4.90 7.97
CA ASP A 114 11.95 3.50 8.28
C ASP A 114 10.93 2.89 7.31
N LYS A 115 10.75 1.58 7.38
CA LYS A 115 9.74 0.86 6.61
C LYS A 115 8.37 0.96 7.27
N TRP A 116 7.32 0.82 6.46
CA TRP A 116 5.95 0.70 6.89
C TRP A 116 5.44 -0.72 6.63
N THR A 117 4.77 -1.33 7.59
CA THR A 117 4.31 -2.72 7.48
C THR A 117 2.88 -2.86 6.99
N PHE A 118 2.09 -1.80 7.08
CA PHE A 118 0.70 -1.80 6.61
C PHE A 118 0.56 -1.22 5.22
N SER A 119 -0.53 -1.60 4.55
CA SER A 119 -0.93 -0.98 3.28
C SER A 119 -1.52 0.41 3.54
N THR A 120 -1.27 1.34 2.63
CA THR A 120 -1.81 2.71 2.64
C THR A 120 -2.20 3.11 1.22
N ASN A 121 -2.81 4.30 1.07
CA ASN A 121 -3.11 4.86 -0.26
C ASN A 121 -1.88 5.07 -1.14
N GLY A 122 -0.68 5.03 -0.56
CA GLY A 122 0.60 5.04 -1.29
C GLY A 122 0.73 3.92 -2.32
N VAL A 123 0.05 2.77 -2.11
CA VAL A 123 -0.03 1.68 -3.10
C VAL A 123 -0.63 2.12 -4.43
N SER A 124 -1.61 3.03 -4.40
CA SER A 124 -2.18 3.61 -5.61
C SER A 124 -1.33 4.77 -6.13
N ILE A 125 -0.93 5.69 -5.26
CA ILE A 125 -0.20 6.89 -5.65
C ILE A 125 1.15 6.52 -6.27
N GLN A 126 2.01 5.84 -5.54
CA GLN A 126 3.33 5.47 -6.03
C GLN A 126 3.34 4.09 -6.68
N GLY A 127 2.68 3.11 -6.09
CA GLY A 127 2.72 1.75 -6.60
C GLY A 127 2.09 1.59 -7.99
N ARG A 128 0.93 2.22 -8.24
CA ARG A 128 0.25 2.14 -9.54
C ARG A 128 0.67 3.24 -10.51
N TYR A 129 0.80 4.48 -10.01
CA TYR A 129 0.97 5.65 -10.88
C TYR A 129 2.39 6.22 -10.87
N GLY A 130 3.29 5.70 -10.04
CA GLY A 130 4.68 6.16 -9.96
C GLY A 130 4.83 7.59 -9.43
N ILE A 131 3.79 8.16 -8.82
CA ILE A 131 3.84 9.48 -8.23
C ILE A 131 4.60 9.39 -6.90
N PRO A 132 5.67 10.17 -6.69
CA PRO A 132 6.43 10.14 -5.45
C PRO A 132 5.54 10.30 -4.23
N CYS A 133 5.63 9.37 -3.29
CA CYS A 133 4.81 9.35 -2.09
C CYS A 133 5.63 8.89 -0.89
N VAL A 134 5.45 9.53 0.26
CA VAL A 134 6.06 9.12 1.53
C VAL A 134 4.98 9.09 2.61
N GLY A 135 5.02 8.06 3.45
CA GLY A 135 4.12 7.96 4.58
C GLY A 135 4.68 8.66 5.81
N PHE A 136 3.89 9.56 6.41
CA PHE A 136 4.15 10.16 7.70
C PHE A 136 2.82 10.46 8.38
N GLY A 137 2.67 10.12 9.66
CA GLY A 137 1.42 10.33 10.36
C GLY A 137 1.53 10.14 11.88
N PRO A 138 0.50 10.57 12.61
CA PRO A 138 0.41 10.41 14.06
C PRO A 138 0.10 8.97 14.46
N GLY A 139 0.38 8.61 15.71
CA GLY A 139 0.03 7.33 16.30
C GLY A 139 1.16 6.31 16.29
N ALA A 140 0.83 5.10 16.71
CA ALA A 140 1.74 3.97 16.76
C ALA A 140 1.22 2.82 15.92
N GLU A 141 2.12 2.12 15.23
CA GLU A 141 1.81 0.90 14.49
C GLU A 141 1.11 -0.16 15.35
N SER A 142 1.50 -0.27 16.62
CA SER A 142 0.92 -1.20 17.58
C SER A 142 -0.55 -0.92 17.92
N GLN A 143 -1.04 0.26 17.62
CA GLN A 143 -2.44 0.65 17.81
C GLN A 143 -3.31 0.30 16.61
N ALA A 144 -2.72 0.12 15.42
CA ALA A 144 -3.49 -0.18 14.22
C ALA A 144 -4.23 -1.52 14.37
N HIS A 145 -5.55 -1.49 14.16
CA HIS A 145 -6.46 -2.63 14.36
C HIS A 145 -6.51 -3.18 15.79
N ALA A 146 -6.03 -2.43 16.78
CA ALA A 146 -6.11 -2.83 18.18
C ALA A 146 -7.49 -2.50 18.78
N PRO A 147 -7.95 -3.26 19.79
CA PRO A 147 -9.09 -2.86 20.59
C PRO A 147 -8.83 -1.50 21.25
N ASN A 148 -9.80 -0.60 21.14
CA ASN A 148 -9.69 0.77 21.67
C ASN A 148 -8.49 1.56 21.07
N GLU A 149 -8.32 1.45 19.77
CA GLU A 149 -7.30 2.19 19.01
C GLU A 149 -7.34 3.68 19.36
N ILE A 150 -6.19 4.25 19.68
CA ILE A 150 -6.03 5.65 20.06
C ILE A 150 -4.94 6.34 19.26
N THR A 151 -5.08 7.66 19.12
CA THR A 151 -4.04 8.56 18.65
C THR A 151 -3.80 9.65 19.69
N TRP A 152 -2.55 9.89 20.03
CA TRP A 152 -2.19 10.90 21.03
C TRP A 152 -2.23 12.31 20.45
N LYS A 153 -2.77 13.26 21.20
CA LYS A 153 -2.83 14.68 20.79
C LYS A 153 -1.45 15.28 20.52
N GLN A 154 -0.42 14.83 21.23
CA GLN A 154 0.96 15.25 21.01
C GLN A 154 1.46 14.85 19.62
N ASP A 155 1.15 13.66 19.17
CA ASP A 155 1.54 13.18 17.83
C ASP A 155 0.84 13.99 16.74
N LEU A 156 -0.43 14.38 16.95
CA LEU A 156 -1.16 15.26 16.03
C LEU A 156 -0.45 16.63 15.88
N ALA A 157 -0.03 17.23 17.00
CA ALA A 157 0.66 18.50 16.99
C ALA A 157 2.02 18.41 16.28
N VAL A 158 2.80 17.36 16.57
CA VAL A 158 4.09 17.10 15.92
C VAL A 158 3.90 16.92 14.41
N CYS A 159 2.94 16.10 14.00
CA CYS A 159 2.67 15.87 12.58
C CYS A 159 2.22 17.13 11.86
N ALA A 160 1.35 17.93 12.45
CA ALA A 160 0.90 19.20 11.87
C ALA A 160 2.08 20.18 11.66
N ALA A 161 2.98 20.27 12.62
CA ALA A 161 4.18 21.13 12.50
C ALA A 161 5.11 20.62 11.38
N VAL A 162 5.36 19.31 11.30
CA VAL A 162 6.20 18.73 10.24
C VAL A 162 5.56 18.93 8.88
N TYR A 163 4.25 18.69 8.72
CA TYR A 163 3.54 18.91 7.45
C TYR A 163 3.65 20.36 6.99
N ALA A 164 3.50 21.32 7.91
CA ALA A 164 3.61 22.75 7.59
C ALA A 164 5.04 23.13 7.15
N ALA A 165 6.06 22.49 7.72
CA ALA A 165 7.46 22.76 7.40
C ALA A 165 7.97 22.02 6.16
N THR A 166 7.44 20.84 5.84
CA THR A 166 7.93 19.97 4.76
C THR A 166 8.12 20.69 3.42
N PRO A 167 7.20 21.55 2.93
CA PRO A 167 7.38 22.26 1.65
C PRO A 167 8.63 23.16 1.63
N LEU A 168 9.08 23.67 2.79
CA LEU A 168 10.27 24.52 2.88
C LEU A 168 11.58 23.73 2.68
N PHE A 169 11.53 22.42 2.91
CA PHE A 169 12.66 21.51 2.78
C PHE A 169 12.64 20.70 1.50
N TYR A 170 11.55 20.73 0.75
CA TYR A 170 11.46 20.02 -0.54
C TYR A 170 12.34 20.72 -1.58
N LYS A 171 13.37 20.02 -2.03
CA LYS A 171 14.25 20.47 -3.11
C LYS A 171 14.02 19.54 -4.30
N GLU A 172 13.46 20.07 -5.38
CA GLU A 172 13.43 19.31 -6.63
C GLU A 172 14.86 18.95 -7.03
N GLU A 173 15.08 17.66 -7.30
CA GLU A 173 16.29 17.25 -8.00
C GLU A 173 16.25 17.92 -9.37
N ASN A 174 17.22 18.78 -9.68
CA ASN A 174 17.39 19.31 -11.02
C ASN A 174 17.60 18.12 -11.97
N LYS A 175 16.54 17.69 -12.59
CA LYS A 175 16.60 16.72 -13.69
C LYS A 175 17.24 17.41 -14.87
N THR A 176 18.56 17.39 -14.93
CA THR A 176 19.27 17.54 -16.19
C THR A 176 18.92 16.33 -17.04
N GLY A 177 17.96 16.50 -17.93
CA GLY A 177 17.76 15.67 -19.08
C GLY A 177 16.99 14.37 -18.91
N ASP A 178 15.71 14.41 -18.50
CA ASP A 178 14.73 13.45 -19.01
C ASP A 178 13.32 14.09 -18.87
N VAL A 179 12.80 14.52 -19.99
CA VAL A 179 11.41 14.97 -20.10
C VAL A 179 10.55 13.73 -19.84
N CYS A 180 9.86 13.74 -18.71
CA CYS A 180 8.85 12.75 -18.39
C CYS A 180 7.75 12.84 -19.47
N GLN A 181 7.83 11.97 -20.48
CA GLN A 181 6.73 11.82 -21.43
C GLN A 181 5.56 11.18 -20.70
N PHE A 182 4.58 12.02 -20.32
CA PHE A 182 3.25 11.56 -19.98
C PHE A 182 2.69 10.79 -21.18
N ARG A 183 2.77 9.48 -21.16
CA ARG A 183 1.96 8.66 -22.04
C ARG A 183 0.52 8.70 -21.53
N ALA A 184 -0.24 9.63 -22.05
CA ALA A 184 -1.69 9.59 -21.97
C ALA A 184 -2.14 8.23 -22.54
N GLY A 185 -2.75 7.41 -21.68
CA GLY A 185 -3.35 6.15 -22.10
C GLY A 185 -4.37 6.44 -23.22
N LYS A 186 -4.20 5.77 -24.36
CA LYS A 186 -5.19 5.81 -25.44
C LYS A 186 -6.49 5.22 -24.89
N THR A 187 -7.46 6.08 -24.68
CA THR A 187 -8.86 5.66 -24.52
C THR A 187 -9.30 5.04 -25.84
N ASN A 188 -9.43 3.73 -25.89
CA ASN A 188 -10.13 3.06 -26.97
C ASN A 188 -11.62 3.33 -26.82
N ASN A 189 -12.09 4.42 -27.44
CA ASN A 189 -13.48 4.60 -27.77
C ASN A 189 -13.79 3.74 -29.00
N ASN A 190 -14.33 2.56 -28.79
CA ASN A 190 -15.11 1.84 -29.77
C ASN A 190 -16.43 1.45 -29.11
N ILE A 191 -17.37 2.39 -29.16
CA ILE A 191 -18.81 2.12 -29.06
C ILE A 191 -19.33 2.02 -30.49
N LYS A 192 -19.74 0.85 -30.86
CA LYS A 192 -20.75 0.62 -31.89
C LYS A 192 -21.88 -0.16 -31.28
#